data_aaafc960d94016d46e80ca1e077540d1
#
_entry.id   aaafc960d94016d46e80ca1e077540d1
#
_cell.length_a   1.000
_cell.length_b   1.000
_cell.length_c   1.000
_cell.angle_alpha   90.00
_cell.angle_beta   90.00
_cell.angle_gamma   90.00
#
_symmetry.space_group_name_H-M   'P 1'
#
loop_
_entity.id
_entity.type
_entity.pdbx_description
1 polymer ?
#
loop_
_entity_poly.entity_id
_entity_poly.type
_entity_poly.pdbx_seq_one_letter_code
_entity_poly.pdbx_strand_id
1 'polypeptide(L)'
;MKGSVDPGEHPRGGAGGGLLRRLWHCCAVAGLAACLVAGFRAEAAAQEIPETRGRPSPELPPVQPSPSPPSSVVVPVPPQPSEGAPPGQAPRFVLRDVRILGNTVLDEAAIRGVVDPYLGKPVSTADLEEIRRQLTLLYVNRGYINSGVLIPDQNVVNGVVAFRVVGGRVSDIEVTGTDHFDPEYFRSRLARGTEPPFNVENLGREQQILLQNPLVKRLNLELLPGLEPGEARLHADVLESSRYSLNAQIADDQSPTVGAVRGQLQGSFANILGYGDILAAQYGRSQGLNDGYVGYSLPIASDDTRLSLRYDKNGVVVITPELSPLNTTSSFSSVGVGLSRPMYRTPEQTFTLGVSFERRQQQTFLLGMPFPFTAGAEPNGKTVVTPVRLYQDWLDRDAEHAFAARSTLSFGIQSLGATVIETSLPGTPTAKFFSWLGQAQYVRRIYEDWEILLRSDLQLANRPLFQMEQIAFGGLGSVRGYRTYLTVTDDGFLASGELRIPVGRLRLPYLADSDTAGTVQIVPFYDFARAWNTLRPTPYPQQISGVGAGVRWYIGSGITAEFYYAKALRHVPVGTSIEDRGLYFRVTSVLF
;
A
#
# COMPACT_ATOMS: atom_id res chain seq x y z
N MET A 1 -55.21 55.91 23.27
CA MET A 1 -55.94 54.93 22.47
C MET A 1 -54.87 54.05 21.75
N LYS A 2 -54.68 52.92 22.28
CA LYS A 2 -54.89 51.56 21.80
C LYS A 2 -54.49 51.31 20.33
N GLY A 3 -53.50 50.47 20.13
CA GLY A 3 -53.21 49.80 18.91
C GLY A 3 -52.05 48.83 19.10
N SER A 4 -52.40 47.58 19.48
CA SER A 4 -51.52 46.42 19.61
C SER A 4 -51.08 45.91 18.23
N VAL A 5 -49.87 45.50 18.08
CA VAL A 5 -49.45 44.57 17.02
C VAL A 5 -48.50 43.52 17.58
N ASP A 6 -48.83 42.34 17.28
CA ASP A 6 -48.30 41.02 17.66
C ASP A 6 -46.92 40.74 16.99
N PRO A 7 -46.05 39.91 17.58
CA PRO A 7 -44.75 39.58 17.04
C PRO A 7 -44.79 38.27 16.22
N GLY A 8 -44.24 38.26 15.06
CA GLY A 8 -44.12 37.04 14.26
C GLY A 8 -43.31 37.23 13.04
N GLU A 9 -42.05 36.77 13.06
CA GLU A 9 -41.39 35.93 12.07
C GLU A 9 -39.87 36.01 12.19
N HIS A 10 -39.27 34.94 12.61
CA HIS A 10 -37.82 34.76 12.51
C HIS A 10 -37.42 34.46 11.05
N PRO A 11 -36.46 35.13 10.47
CA PRO A 11 -35.83 34.66 9.27
C PRO A 11 -34.78 33.62 9.62
N ARG A 12 -34.90 32.48 9.02
CA ARG A 12 -33.93 31.38 9.06
C ARG A 12 -32.57 31.88 8.54
N GLY A 13 -31.56 31.84 9.39
CA GLY A 13 -30.19 32.23 9.12
C GLY A 13 -29.56 31.34 8.04
N GLY A 14 -28.93 31.99 7.08
CA GLY A 14 -28.35 31.38 5.93
C GLY A 14 -27.07 30.59 6.23
N ALA A 15 -26.79 29.68 5.34
CA ALA A 15 -25.66 28.75 5.31
C ALA A 15 -24.23 29.36 5.26
N GLY A 16 -24.09 30.70 5.41
CA GLY A 16 -22.80 31.41 5.35
C GLY A 16 -21.96 31.34 6.64
N GLY A 17 -22.59 31.06 7.80
CA GLY A 17 -21.88 31.02 9.08
C GLY A 17 -20.94 29.81 9.26
N GLY A 18 -21.18 28.74 8.54
CA GLY A 18 -20.38 27.54 8.58
C GLY A 18 -19.02 27.68 7.91
N LEU A 19 -18.97 28.37 6.78
CA LEU A 19 -17.75 28.54 5.99
C LEU A 19 -16.74 29.48 6.70
N LEU A 20 -17.22 30.60 7.25
CA LEU A 20 -16.41 31.54 8.03
C LEU A 20 -15.89 30.94 9.33
N ARG A 21 -16.68 30.11 9.99
CA ARG A 21 -16.25 29.37 11.19
C ARG A 21 -15.21 28.28 10.84
N ARG A 22 -15.32 27.62 9.70
CA ARG A 22 -14.35 26.67 9.18
C ARG A 22 -13.02 27.36 8.79
N LEU A 23 -13.08 28.52 8.16
CA LEU A 23 -11.91 29.34 7.84
C LEU A 23 -11.20 29.88 9.09
N TRP A 24 -11.93 30.24 10.13
CA TRP A 24 -11.34 30.74 11.39
C TRP A 24 -10.59 29.64 12.15
N HIS A 25 -11.09 28.40 12.13
CA HIS A 25 -10.36 27.24 12.64
C HIS A 25 -9.12 26.92 11.80
N CYS A 26 -9.15 27.13 10.48
CA CYS A 26 -7.97 27.00 9.62
C CYS A 26 -6.88 28.01 9.98
N CYS A 27 -7.24 29.27 10.28
CA CYS A 27 -6.25 30.29 10.68
C CYS A 27 -5.65 30.03 12.07
N ALA A 28 -6.42 29.49 13.00
CA ALA A 28 -5.91 29.11 14.33
C ALA A 28 -4.97 27.87 14.29
N VAL A 29 -5.18 26.97 13.31
CA VAL A 29 -4.36 25.78 13.09
C VAL A 29 -3.15 26.08 12.21
N ALA A 30 -3.22 27.09 11.32
CA ALA A 30 -2.06 27.56 10.56
C ALA A 30 -0.94 28.14 11.42
N GLY A 31 -1.22 28.54 12.65
CA GLY A 31 -0.24 28.94 13.66
C GLY A 31 0.48 27.75 14.33
N LEU A 32 -0.01 26.54 14.15
CA LEU A 32 0.55 25.27 14.62
C LEU A 32 0.88 24.36 13.41
N ALA A 33 1.37 24.96 12.32
CA ALA A 33 1.64 24.29 11.05
C ALA A 33 2.82 23.34 11.08
N ALA A 34 2.65 22.27 11.75
CA ALA A 34 3.25 20.99 11.46
C ALA A 34 2.20 19.96 11.81
N CYS A 35 1.67 19.30 10.82
CA CYS A 35 0.81 18.12 10.95
C CYS A 35 -0.61 18.21 10.42
N LEU A 36 -0.94 17.26 9.62
CA LEU A 36 -2.06 16.32 9.55
C LEU A 36 -3.10 16.59 8.45
N VAL A 37 -3.62 15.80 7.74
CA VAL A 37 -3.93 14.49 7.28
C VAL A 37 -5.17 14.35 6.40
N ALA A 38 -5.49 13.44 5.76
CA ALA A 38 -5.85 12.33 5.09
C ALA A 38 -7.12 12.08 4.28
N GLY A 39 -7.39 11.02 3.85
CA GLY A 39 -8.34 10.03 3.46
C GLY A 39 -9.20 10.17 2.21
N PHE A 40 -9.14 9.19 1.34
CA PHE A 40 -10.21 8.90 0.39
C PHE A 40 -10.32 7.39 0.08
N ARG A 41 -11.53 6.97 -0.28
CA ARG A 41 -11.77 5.63 -0.80
C ARG A 41 -11.03 5.49 -2.13
N ALA A 42 -10.07 4.58 -2.19
CA ALA A 42 -9.55 4.09 -3.44
C ALA A 42 -10.43 2.93 -3.92
N GLU A 43 -10.97 3.05 -5.10
CA GLU A 43 -11.15 1.88 -5.94
C GLU A 43 -9.76 1.29 -6.19
N ALA A 44 -9.69 -0.04 -6.25
CA ALA A 44 -8.46 -0.81 -6.29
C ALA A 44 -7.46 -0.26 -7.32
N ALA A 45 -6.58 0.62 -6.89
CA ALA A 45 -5.40 0.92 -7.67
C ALA A 45 -4.62 -0.40 -7.78
N ALA A 46 -4.46 -0.89 -9.01
CA ALA A 46 -3.47 -1.92 -9.31
C ALA A 46 -2.18 -1.53 -8.58
N GLN A 47 -1.54 -2.46 -7.89
CA GLN A 47 -0.25 -2.20 -7.25
C GLN A 47 0.67 -1.58 -8.29
N GLU A 48 0.88 -0.26 -8.20
CA GLU A 48 1.79 0.44 -9.09
C GLU A 48 3.17 -0.14 -8.86
N ILE A 49 3.70 -0.79 -9.89
CA ILE A 49 5.09 -1.23 -9.90
C ILE A 49 5.93 0.05 -9.85
N PRO A 50 6.90 0.17 -8.91
CA PRO A 50 7.68 1.39 -8.72
C PRO A 50 8.30 1.84 -10.03
N GLU A 51 7.90 2.98 -10.54
CA GLU A 51 8.46 3.58 -11.74
C GLU A 51 9.89 4.05 -11.45
N THR A 52 10.88 3.32 -11.90
CA THR A 52 12.23 3.85 -12.02
C THR A 52 12.40 4.40 -13.43
N ARG A 53 12.09 5.63 -13.62
CA ARG A 53 12.51 6.39 -14.82
C ARG A 53 14.02 6.58 -14.74
N GLY A 54 14.69 6.76 -15.85
CA GLY A 54 16.16 6.94 -15.94
C GLY A 54 16.71 8.14 -15.16
N ARG A 55 15.96 8.64 -14.22
CA ARG A 55 16.16 9.57 -13.13
C ARG A 55 15.07 9.32 -12.09
N PRO A 56 15.26 9.84 -10.96
CA PRO A 56 15.66 9.30 -9.68
C PRO A 56 14.47 8.80 -8.88
N SER A 57 14.74 8.43 -7.68
CA SER A 57 13.88 8.02 -6.58
C SER A 57 12.57 7.34 -6.99
N PRO A 58 12.48 6.03 -6.83
CA PRO A 58 11.18 5.38 -6.96
C PRO A 58 10.22 6.09 -6.00
N GLU A 59 9.15 6.70 -6.53
CA GLU A 59 8.09 7.22 -5.66
C GLU A 59 7.46 6.04 -4.93
N LEU A 60 7.27 6.20 -3.61
CA LEU A 60 6.40 5.26 -2.90
C LEU A 60 5.02 5.32 -3.53
N PRO A 61 4.36 4.17 -3.76
CA PRO A 61 2.98 4.17 -4.19
C PRO A 61 2.14 5.03 -3.23
N PRO A 62 1.18 5.80 -3.75
CA PRO A 62 0.30 6.58 -2.90
C PRO A 62 -0.45 5.63 -1.94
N VAL A 63 -0.30 5.88 -0.65
CA VAL A 63 -1.03 5.12 0.37
C VAL A 63 -2.29 5.88 0.77
N GLN A 64 -3.33 5.13 1.10
CA GLN A 64 -4.60 5.66 1.57
C GLN A 64 -5.11 4.86 2.75
N PRO A 65 -5.75 5.53 3.74
CA PRO A 65 -6.50 4.86 4.77
C PRO A 65 -7.58 3.98 4.13
N SER A 66 -7.65 2.75 4.57
CA SER A 66 -8.64 1.81 4.08
C SER A 66 -9.05 0.90 5.23
N PRO A 67 -10.34 0.81 5.55
CA PRO A 67 -10.80 -0.16 6.53
C PRO A 67 -10.48 -1.57 6.01
N SER A 68 -10.10 -2.46 6.92
CA SER A 68 -10.02 -3.89 6.59
C SER A 68 -11.38 -4.39 6.11
N PRO A 69 -11.44 -5.17 5.03
CA PRO A 69 -12.69 -5.78 4.59
C PRO A 69 -13.30 -6.58 5.76
N PRO A 70 -14.62 -6.53 5.97
CA PRO A 70 -15.25 -7.33 7.01
C PRO A 70 -15.09 -8.82 6.71
N SER A 71 -14.82 -9.63 7.74
CA SER A 71 -14.89 -11.09 7.62
C SER A 71 -16.35 -11.50 7.46
N SER A 72 -16.62 -12.36 6.48
CA SER A 72 -17.96 -12.89 6.18
C SER A 72 -18.02 -14.43 6.29
N VAL A 73 -17.26 -15.00 7.22
CA VAL A 73 -17.29 -16.45 7.47
C VAL A 73 -18.64 -16.84 8.08
N VAL A 74 -19.43 -17.61 7.32
CA VAL A 74 -20.70 -18.15 7.79
C VAL A 74 -20.42 -19.42 8.58
N VAL A 75 -20.83 -19.41 9.85
CA VAL A 75 -20.69 -20.54 10.77
C VAL A 75 -22.04 -21.20 10.97
N PRO A 76 -22.16 -22.53 10.85
CA PRO A 76 -23.38 -23.23 11.17
C PRO A 76 -23.79 -22.97 12.63
N VAL A 77 -25.06 -22.67 12.84
CA VAL A 77 -25.61 -22.57 14.20
C VAL A 77 -25.55 -23.98 14.83
N PRO A 78 -24.92 -24.14 16.00
CA PRO A 78 -24.92 -25.43 16.67
C PRO A 78 -26.34 -25.91 16.90
N PRO A 79 -26.67 -27.20 16.71
CA PRO A 79 -27.98 -27.74 17.04
C PRO A 79 -28.27 -27.46 18.50
N GLN A 80 -29.44 -26.88 18.78
CA GLN A 80 -29.88 -26.66 20.14
C GLN A 80 -29.92 -28.01 20.88
N PRO A 81 -29.49 -28.08 22.13
CA PRO A 81 -29.58 -29.31 22.91
C PRO A 81 -31.04 -29.74 22.94
N SER A 82 -31.34 -30.95 22.53
CA SER A 82 -32.63 -31.56 22.79
C SER A 82 -32.86 -31.54 24.29
N GLU A 83 -33.99 -31.00 24.73
CA GLU A 83 -34.40 -31.03 26.15
C GLU A 83 -34.26 -32.46 26.66
N GLY A 84 -33.33 -32.66 27.59
CA GLY A 84 -33.01 -33.97 28.13
C GLY A 84 -34.19 -34.58 28.86
N ALA A 85 -34.26 -35.90 28.84
CA ALA A 85 -35.23 -36.67 29.59
C ALA A 85 -35.29 -36.25 31.07
N PRO A 86 -36.48 -36.34 31.74
CA PRO A 86 -36.65 -35.91 33.12
C PRO A 86 -35.65 -36.62 34.05
N PRO A 87 -35.18 -35.96 35.11
CA PRO A 87 -34.15 -36.43 35.98
C PRO A 87 -34.61 -37.67 36.77
N GLY A 88 -34.34 -38.85 36.20
CA GLY A 88 -34.34 -40.07 36.98
C GLY A 88 -33.20 -40.00 38.02
N GLN A 89 -33.28 -40.80 39.08
CA GLN A 89 -32.23 -40.88 40.14
C GLN A 89 -30.92 -41.45 39.53
N ALA A 90 -30.15 -40.58 38.89
CA ALA A 90 -28.84 -40.98 38.38
C ALA A 90 -27.87 -41.24 39.54
N PRO A 91 -27.05 -42.29 39.50
CA PRO A 91 -26.04 -42.57 40.51
C PRO A 91 -25.11 -41.36 40.68
N ARG A 92 -24.91 -40.91 41.93
CA ARG A 92 -24.01 -39.83 42.27
C ARG A 92 -22.74 -40.35 42.89
N PHE A 93 -21.61 -39.71 42.54
CA PHE A 93 -20.31 -39.97 43.15
C PHE A 93 -19.61 -38.64 43.49
N VAL A 94 -18.69 -38.65 44.42
CA VAL A 94 -17.92 -37.45 44.78
C VAL A 94 -16.83 -37.22 43.77
N LEU A 95 -16.89 -36.07 43.02
CA LEU A 95 -15.86 -35.68 42.06
C LEU A 95 -14.63 -35.16 42.82
N ARG A 96 -13.50 -35.86 42.73
CA ARG A 96 -12.25 -35.46 43.39
C ARG A 96 -11.28 -34.76 42.48
N ASP A 97 -11.25 -35.11 41.21
CA ASP A 97 -10.37 -34.48 40.22
C ASP A 97 -10.91 -34.67 38.79
N VAL A 98 -10.47 -33.81 37.88
CA VAL A 98 -10.79 -33.87 36.45
C VAL A 98 -9.50 -33.87 35.64
N ARG A 99 -9.35 -34.85 34.74
CA ARG A 99 -8.25 -34.91 33.79
C ARG A 99 -8.69 -34.45 32.41
N ILE A 100 -8.05 -33.41 31.88
CA ILE A 100 -8.31 -32.95 30.54
C ILE A 100 -7.24 -33.51 29.61
N LEU A 101 -7.64 -34.34 28.66
CA LEU A 101 -6.76 -34.98 27.68
C LEU A 101 -6.84 -34.25 26.35
N GLY A 102 -5.69 -33.91 25.73
CA GLY A 102 -5.63 -33.32 24.41
C GLY A 102 -5.86 -31.78 24.37
N ASN A 103 -5.85 -31.11 25.53
CA ASN A 103 -5.88 -29.66 25.58
C ASN A 103 -4.54 -29.05 25.13
N THR A 104 -4.56 -28.17 24.14
CA THR A 104 -3.39 -27.42 23.64
C THR A 104 -3.63 -25.91 23.62
N VAL A 105 -4.83 -25.46 24.00
CA VAL A 105 -5.31 -24.09 23.78
C VAL A 105 -5.68 -23.36 25.06
N LEU A 106 -6.42 -24.05 25.96
CA LEU A 106 -6.91 -23.44 27.18
C LEU A 106 -5.85 -23.47 28.29
N ASP A 107 -5.72 -22.37 29.00
CA ASP A 107 -4.91 -22.31 30.21
C ASP A 107 -5.61 -23.08 31.37
N GLU A 108 -4.81 -23.52 32.33
CA GLU A 108 -5.30 -24.30 33.47
C GLU A 108 -6.27 -23.49 34.34
N ALA A 109 -6.06 -22.17 34.44
CA ALA A 109 -6.92 -21.30 35.25
C ALA A 109 -8.35 -21.22 34.67
N ALA A 110 -8.49 -21.14 33.35
CA ALA A 110 -9.81 -21.15 32.69
C ALA A 110 -10.53 -22.49 32.89
N ILE A 111 -9.80 -23.60 32.79
CA ILE A 111 -10.35 -24.93 33.05
C ILE A 111 -10.80 -25.07 34.50
N ARG A 112 -9.95 -24.67 35.46
CA ARG A 112 -10.29 -24.71 36.89
C ARG A 112 -11.49 -23.83 37.21
N GLY A 113 -11.63 -22.67 36.59
CA GLY A 113 -12.82 -21.83 36.77
C GLY A 113 -14.14 -22.54 36.47
N VAL A 114 -14.12 -23.55 35.57
CA VAL A 114 -15.30 -24.38 35.27
C VAL A 114 -15.40 -25.59 36.22
N VAL A 115 -14.29 -26.20 36.57
CA VAL A 115 -14.26 -27.49 37.28
C VAL A 115 -14.33 -27.36 38.82
N ASP A 116 -13.65 -26.35 39.41
CA ASP A 116 -13.54 -26.16 40.86
C ASP A 116 -14.89 -26.06 41.59
N PRO A 117 -15.95 -25.44 41.02
CA PRO A 117 -17.28 -25.40 41.65
C PRO A 117 -17.88 -26.78 41.92
N TYR A 118 -17.42 -27.83 41.24
CA TYR A 118 -17.92 -29.21 41.35
C TYR A 118 -17.01 -30.13 42.16
N LEU A 119 -15.76 -29.75 42.44
CA LEU A 119 -14.81 -30.57 43.20
C LEU A 119 -15.27 -30.74 44.64
N GLY A 120 -15.10 -31.96 45.15
CA GLY A 120 -15.50 -32.36 46.49
C GLY A 120 -17.01 -32.53 46.68
N LYS A 121 -17.82 -32.35 45.66
CA LYS A 121 -19.29 -32.45 45.71
C LYS A 121 -19.80 -33.74 45.05
N PRO A 122 -20.98 -34.25 45.47
CA PRO A 122 -21.66 -35.34 44.76
C PRO A 122 -22.16 -34.85 43.39
N VAL A 123 -21.61 -35.40 42.32
CA VAL A 123 -22.00 -35.08 40.94
C VAL A 123 -22.79 -36.21 40.29
N SER A 124 -23.73 -35.85 39.45
CA SER A 124 -24.51 -36.74 38.59
C SER A 124 -23.96 -36.72 37.15
N THR A 125 -24.46 -37.59 36.28
CA THR A 125 -24.17 -37.56 34.85
C THR A 125 -24.56 -36.21 34.23
N ALA A 126 -25.67 -35.58 34.67
CA ALA A 126 -26.11 -34.28 34.22
C ALA A 126 -25.11 -33.15 34.59
N ASP A 127 -24.49 -33.23 35.78
CA ASP A 127 -23.45 -32.28 36.21
C ASP A 127 -22.18 -32.44 35.36
N LEU A 128 -21.80 -33.69 35.01
CA LEU A 128 -20.66 -33.95 34.10
C LEU A 128 -20.95 -33.40 32.68
N GLU A 129 -22.16 -33.56 32.18
CA GLU A 129 -22.56 -32.96 30.89
C GLU A 129 -22.53 -31.43 30.91
N GLU A 130 -22.90 -30.83 32.05
CA GLU A 130 -22.80 -29.37 32.19
C GLU A 130 -21.33 -28.91 32.24
N ILE A 131 -20.45 -29.60 32.95
CA ILE A 131 -18.99 -29.35 32.90
C ILE A 131 -18.49 -29.47 31.46
N ARG A 132 -18.84 -30.56 30.76
CA ARG A 132 -18.48 -30.77 29.36
C ARG A 132 -18.94 -29.59 28.48
N ARG A 133 -20.19 -29.18 28.64
CA ARG A 133 -20.77 -28.06 27.90
C ARG A 133 -20.04 -26.75 28.17
N GLN A 134 -19.74 -26.44 29.42
CA GLN A 134 -19.03 -25.21 29.80
C GLN A 134 -17.59 -25.23 29.27
N LEU A 135 -16.88 -26.34 29.36
CA LEU A 135 -15.56 -26.51 28.78
C LEU A 135 -15.59 -26.33 27.25
N THR A 136 -16.60 -26.92 26.57
CA THR A 136 -16.78 -26.72 25.11
C THR A 136 -17.00 -25.24 24.78
N LEU A 137 -17.82 -24.52 25.55
CA LEU A 137 -18.06 -23.10 25.34
C LEU A 137 -16.80 -22.24 25.52
N LEU A 138 -15.85 -22.65 26.38
CA LEU A 138 -14.56 -21.95 26.48
C LEU A 138 -13.75 -22.00 25.17
N TYR A 139 -13.80 -23.11 24.44
CA TYR A 139 -13.19 -23.24 23.10
C TYR A 139 -13.94 -22.37 22.09
N VAL A 140 -15.26 -22.51 22.02
CA VAL A 140 -16.11 -21.78 21.07
C VAL A 140 -15.95 -20.27 21.23
N ASN A 141 -15.98 -19.77 22.47
CA ASN A 141 -15.83 -18.34 22.78
C ASN A 141 -14.45 -17.77 22.44
N ARG A 142 -13.43 -18.63 22.21
CA ARG A 142 -12.09 -18.26 21.75
C ARG A 142 -11.89 -18.50 20.25
N GLY A 143 -12.99 -18.69 19.50
CA GLY A 143 -12.94 -18.88 18.04
C GLY A 143 -12.70 -20.33 17.58
N TYR A 144 -12.54 -21.31 18.48
CA TYR A 144 -12.37 -22.72 18.14
C TYR A 144 -13.72 -23.42 17.99
N ILE A 145 -14.51 -22.97 17.03
CA ILE A 145 -15.95 -23.21 16.90
C ILE A 145 -16.35 -24.68 16.64
N ASN A 146 -15.46 -25.46 16.03
CA ASN A 146 -15.65 -26.91 15.79
C ASN A 146 -14.82 -27.78 16.74
N SER A 147 -14.17 -27.19 17.76
CA SER A 147 -13.56 -27.93 18.85
C SER A 147 -14.57 -28.18 19.95
N GLY A 148 -14.47 -29.31 20.59
CA GLY A 148 -15.37 -29.70 21.67
C GLY A 148 -14.74 -30.63 22.68
N VAL A 149 -15.44 -30.83 23.77
CA VAL A 149 -15.03 -31.74 24.86
C VAL A 149 -16.00 -32.92 24.88
N LEU A 150 -15.44 -34.12 24.95
CA LEU A 150 -16.21 -35.36 25.05
C LEU A 150 -15.92 -36.02 26.40
N ILE A 151 -16.90 -36.75 26.93
CA ILE A 151 -16.73 -37.68 28.02
C ILE A 151 -16.51 -39.05 27.40
N PRO A 152 -15.29 -39.61 27.38
CA PRO A 152 -15.05 -40.94 26.85
C PRO A 152 -15.67 -42.01 27.76
N ASP A 153 -15.97 -43.17 27.20
CA ASP A 153 -16.36 -44.33 27.98
C ASP A 153 -15.25 -44.66 29.01
N GLN A 154 -15.59 -44.60 30.29
CA GLN A 154 -14.62 -44.77 31.36
C GLN A 154 -15.25 -45.32 32.63
N ASN A 155 -14.46 -46.04 33.39
CA ASN A 155 -14.80 -46.41 34.76
C ASN A 155 -14.26 -45.31 35.70
N VAL A 156 -15.13 -44.66 36.45
CA VAL A 156 -14.73 -43.66 37.43
C VAL A 156 -14.07 -44.33 38.62
N VAL A 157 -12.77 -44.21 38.75
CA VAL A 157 -11.98 -44.75 39.87
C VAL A 157 -11.57 -43.58 40.78
N ASN A 158 -11.84 -43.73 42.06
CA ASN A 158 -11.51 -42.73 43.10
C ASN A 158 -12.08 -41.32 42.85
N GLY A 159 -13.19 -41.20 42.11
CA GLY A 159 -13.81 -39.91 41.83
C GLY A 159 -13.06 -39.03 40.81
N VAL A 160 -12.17 -39.62 40.02
CA VAL A 160 -11.46 -38.91 38.92
C VAL A 160 -12.16 -39.17 37.60
N VAL A 161 -12.50 -38.07 36.87
CA VAL A 161 -13.17 -38.15 35.57
C VAL A 161 -12.26 -37.56 34.49
N ALA A 162 -12.12 -38.31 33.40
CA ALA A 162 -11.38 -37.83 32.23
C ALA A 162 -12.34 -37.16 31.22
N PHE A 163 -11.95 -36.01 30.71
CA PHE A 163 -12.55 -35.37 29.56
C PHE A 163 -11.55 -35.32 28.42
N ARG A 164 -11.99 -35.63 27.21
CA ARG A 164 -11.15 -35.58 26.01
C ARG A 164 -11.52 -34.40 25.16
N VAL A 165 -10.56 -33.55 24.85
CA VAL A 165 -10.69 -32.48 23.89
C VAL A 165 -10.53 -33.05 22.47
N VAL A 166 -11.49 -32.71 21.59
CA VAL A 166 -11.40 -32.94 20.16
C VAL A 166 -11.12 -31.58 19.55
N GLY A 167 -9.88 -31.38 19.07
CA GLY A 167 -9.48 -30.17 18.37
C GLY A 167 -10.14 -30.12 17.00
N GLY A 168 -10.69 -28.96 16.66
CA GLY A 168 -11.30 -28.74 15.37
C GLY A 168 -10.28 -28.81 14.23
N ARG A 169 -10.70 -29.38 13.10
CA ARG A 169 -9.91 -29.41 11.85
C ARG A 169 -10.81 -29.13 10.65
N VAL A 170 -10.23 -28.59 9.59
CA VAL A 170 -10.85 -28.53 8.26
C VAL A 170 -10.23 -29.65 7.43
N SER A 171 -11.09 -30.54 6.91
CA SER A 171 -10.64 -31.73 6.17
C SER A 171 -10.53 -31.49 4.68
N ASP A 172 -11.30 -30.54 4.15
CA ASP A 172 -11.30 -30.21 2.74
C ASP A 172 -11.64 -28.73 2.52
N ILE A 173 -11.10 -28.16 1.43
CA ILE A 173 -11.36 -26.79 0.99
C ILE A 173 -11.82 -26.84 -0.46
N GLU A 174 -13.12 -26.68 -0.67
CA GLU A 174 -13.73 -26.60 -1.98
C GLU A 174 -13.80 -25.15 -2.43
N VAL A 175 -13.30 -24.85 -3.64
CA VAL A 175 -13.29 -23.50 -4.22
C VAL A 175 -14.12 -23.51 -5.48
N THR A 176 -15.08 -22.56 -5.57
CA THR A 176 -16.00 -22.40 -6.70
C THR A 176 -16.04 -20.96 -7.17
N GLY A 177 -16.60 -20.71 -8.36
CA GLY A 177 -16.78 -19.35 -8.91
C GLY A 177 -15.50 -18.72 -9.49
N THR A 178 -14.42 -19.49 -9.65
CA THR A 178 -13.22 -19.02 -10.34
C THR A 178 -13.38 -19.17 -11.86
N ASP A 179 -13.19 -18.06 -12.58
CA ASP A 179 -13.20 -18.03 -14.05
C ASP A 179 -11.80 -18.11 -14.64
N HIS A 180 -10.85 -17.46 -14.00
CA HIS A 180 -9.48 -17.28 -14.49
C HIS A 180 -8.41 -17.63 -13.45
N PHE A 181 -8.74 -17.59 -12.16
CA PHE A 181 -7.85 -18.11 -11.14
C PHE A 181 -7.86 -19.63 -11.13
N ASP A 182 -6.68 -20.22 -10.94
CA ASP A 182 -6.58 -21.62 -10.54
C ASP A 182 -7.18 -21.74 -9.11
N PRO A 183 -8.13 -22.66 -8.87
CA PRO A 183 -8.70 -22.87 -7.53
C PRO A 183 -7.63 -23.10 -6.44
N GLU A 184 -6.49 -23.66 -6.80
CA GLU A 184 -5.35 -23.89 -5.90
C GLU A 184 -4.76 -22.60 -5.36
N TYR A 185 -4.88 -21.48 -6.09
CA TYR A 185 -4.49 -20.16 -5.61
C TYR A 185 -5.19 -19.80 -4.30
N PHE A 186 -6.50 -20.04 -4.21
CA PHE A 186 -7.28 -19.79 -3.00
C PHE A 186 -7.09 -20.91 -1.98
N ARG A 187 -7.13 -22.18 -2.40
CA ARG A 187 -6.99 -23.33 -1.52
C ARG A 187 -5.71 -23.25 -0.69
N SER A 188 -4.57 -23.05 -1.32
CA SER A 188 -3.27 -22.99 -0.65
C SER A 188 -3.13 -21.81 0.34
N ARG A 189 -3.84 -20.71 0.10
CA ARG A 189 -3.84 -19.54 1.00
C ARG A 189 -4.80 -19.73 2.17
N LEU A 190 -6.02 -20.19 1.89
CA LEU A 190 -7.01 -20.48 2.93
C LEU A 190 -6.53 -21.59 3.88
N ALA A 191 -5.76 -22.57 3.37
CA ALA A 191 -5.17 -23.64 4.18
C ALA A 191 -4.33 -23.11 5.36
N ARG A 192 -3.67 -21.95 5.23
CA ARG A 192 -2.93 -21.33 6.35
C ARG A 192 -3.84 -20.86 7.49
N GLY A 193 -5.07 -20.47 7.16
CA GLY A 193 -6.08 -20.10 8.16
C GLY A 193 -6.84 -21.28 8.76
N THR A 194 -6.60 -22.51 8.26
CA THR A 194 -7.31 -23.70 8.69
C THR A 194 -6.44 -24.70 9.45
N GLU A 195 -5.22 -24.32 9.85
CA GLU A 195 -4.31 -25.18 10.64
C GLU A 195 -4.94 -25.64 11.96
N PRO A 196 -4.77 -26.96 12.31
CA PRO A 196 -5.30 -27.49 13.57
C PRO A 196 -4.52 -26.98 14.81
N PRO A 197 -5.21 -26.69 15.91
CA PRO A 197 -6.66 -26.66 16.09
C PRO A 197 -7.28 -25.46 15.38
N PHE A 198 -8.30 -25.71 14.53
CA PHE A 198 -8.91 -24.70 13.70
C PHE A 198 -9.52 -23.56 14.51
N ASN A 199 -9.16 -22.33 14.12
CA ASN A 199 -9.72 -21.09 14.69
C ASN A 199 -10.30 -20.21 13.58
N VAL A 200 -11.57 -19.83 13.72
CA VAL A 200 -12.31 -19.04 12.73
C VAL A 200 -11.73 -17.64 12.52
N GLU A 201 -11.09 -17.06 13.53
CA GLU A 201 -10.44 -15.74 13.42
C GLU A 201 -9.22 -15.78 12.49
N ASN A 202 -8.46 -16.90 12.50
CA ASN A 202 -7.35 -17.10 11.59
C ASN A 202 -7.84 -17.19 10.13
N LEU A 203 -8.92 -17.95 9.91
CA LEU A 203 -9.55 -18.04 8.59
C LEU A 203 -10.10 -16.67 8.13
N GLY A 204 -10.75 -15.93 9.03
CA GLY A 204 -11.23 -14.58 8.76
C GLY A 204 -10.11 -13.61 8.36
N ARG A 205 -8.94 -13.72 8.99
CA ARG A 205 -7.73 -12.96 8.62
C ARG A 205 -7.25 -13.29 7.20
N GLU A 206 -7.15 -14.58 6.85
CA GLU A 206 -6.74 -14.98 5.50
C GLU A 206 -7.77 -14.52 4.45
N GLN A 207 -9.07 -14.58 4.76
CA GLN A 207 -10.13 -14.02 3.91
C GLN A 207 -9.94 -12.51 3.67
N GLN A 208 -9.70 -11.73 4.72
CA GLN A 208 -9.48 -10.29 4.61
C GLN A 208 -8.23 -9.96 3.78
N ILE A 209 -7.14 -10.74 3.96
CA ILE A 209 -5.93 -10.60 3.15
C ILE A 209 -6.20 -10.91 1.67
N LEU A 210 -6.98 -11.93 1.36
CA LEU A 210 -7.36 -12.28 -0.01
C LEU A 210 -8.26 -11.21 -0.64
N LEU A 211 -9.18 -10.61 0.12
CA LEU A 211 -10.05 -9.52 -0.33
C LEU A 211 -9.29 -8.19 -0.59
N GLN A 212 -8.05 -8.06 -0.11
CA GLN A 212 -7.19 -6.94 -0.48
C GLN A 212 -6.58 -7.09 -1.88
N ASN A 213 -6.66 -8.28 -2.49
CA ASN A 213 -6.27 -8.45 -3.88
C ASN A 213 -7.31 -7.80 -4.80
N PRO A 214 -6.94 -6.78 -5.61
CA PRO A 214 -7.91 -6.08 -6.48
C PRO A 214 -8.58 -6.98 -7.51
N LEU A 215 -8.04 -8.15 -7.77
CA LEU A 215 -8.63 -9.15 -8.67
C LEU A 215 -9.74 -9.97 -8.01
N VAL A 216 -9.95 -9.84 -6.71
CA VAL A 216 -10.98 -10.53 -5.93
C VAL A 216 -12.06 -9.53 -5.53
N LYS A 217 -13.21 -9.60 -6.21
CA LYS A 217 -14.35 -8.72 -5.93
C LYS A 217 -15.13 -9.15 -4.69
N ARG A 218 -15.28 -10.47 -4.52
CA ARG A 218 -15.96 -11.08 -3.38
C ARG A 218 -15.38 -12.46 -3.09
N LEU A 219 -15.30 -12.80 -1.83
CA LEU A 219 -14.92 -14.12 -1.33
C LEU A 219 -15.84 -14.45 -0.16
N ASN A 220 -16.78 -15.36 -0.35
CA ASN A 220 -17.64 -15.88 0.70
C ASN A 220 -17.08 -17.20 1.20
N LEU A 221 -17.05 -17.37 2.49
CA LEU A 221 -16.57 -18.59 3.14
C LEU A 221 -17.71 -19.20 3.96
N GLU A 222 -18.00 -20.47 3.73
CA GLU A 222 -19.01 -21.23 4.46
C GLU A 222 -18.36 -22.49 5.05
N LEU A 223 -18.54 -22.70 6.35
CA LEU A 223 -18.11 -23.90 7.04
C LEU A 223 -19.27 -24.90 7.06
N LEU A 224 -19.04 -26.07 6.50
CA LEU A 224 -19.99 -27.18 6.47
C LEU A 224 -19.54 -28.25 7.47
N PRO A 225 -20.47 -28.96 8.17
CA PRO A 225 -20.13 -30.08 9.02
C PRO A 225 -19.38 -31.17 8.25
N GLY A 226 -18.34 -31.73 8.86
CA GLY A 226 -17.66 -32.92 8.37
C GLY A 226 -18.32 -34.22 8.84
N LEU A 227 -17.67 -35.33 8.55
CA LEU A 227 -18.19 -36.67 8.90
C LEU A 227 -17.85 -37.07 10.33
N GLU A 228 -16.74 -36.56 10.87
CA GLU A 228 -16.26 -36.88 12.21
C GLU A 228 -16.46 -35.72 13.20
N PRO A 229 -16.58 -36.01 14.50
CA PRO A 229 -16.61 -34.96 15.52
C PRO A 229 -15.38 -34.04 15.41
N GLY A 230 -15.58 -32.73 15.43
CA GLY A 230 -14.50 -31.74 15.28
C GLY A 230 -14.08 -31.49 13.83
N GLU A 231 -14.64 -32.20 12.86
CA GLU A 231 -14.35 -32.00 11.44
C GLU A 231 -15.29 -30.97 10.80
N ALA A 232 -14.75 -30.13 9.92
CA ALA A 232 -15.50 -29.24 9.07
C ALA A 232 -14.95 -29.30 7.62
N ARG A 233 -15.77 -28.96 6.66
CA ARG A 233 -15.36 -28.68 5.27
C ARG A 233 -15.57 -27.20 4.99
N LEU A 234 -14.63 -26.59 4.30
CA LEU A 234 -14.71 -25.18 3.91
C LEU A 234 -15.15 -25.08 2.45
N HIS A 235 -16.24 -24.37 2.22
CA HIS A 235 -16.66 -23.97 0.88
C HIS A 235 -16.35 -22.49 0.66
N ALA A 236 -15.62 -22.17 -0.42
CA ALA A 236 -15.21 -20.82 -0.79
C ALA A 236 -15.80 -20.45 -2.15
N ASP A 237 -16.73 -19.47 -2.16
CA ASP A 237 -17.32 -18.91 -3.38
C ASP A 237 -16.62 -17.60 -3.75
N VAL A 238 -15.97 -17.57 -4.91
CA VAL A 238 -15.15 -16.47 -5.42
C VAL A 238 -15.88 -15.73 -6.52
N LEU A 239 -15.85 -14.41 -6.49
CA LEU A 239 -16.22 -13.56 -7.62
C LEU A 239 -15.00 -12.71 -8.00
N GLU A 240 -14.52 -12.89 -9.22
CA GLU A 240 -13.35 -12.18 -9.75
C GLU A 240 -13.70 -10.76 -10.20
N SER A 241 -12.72 -9.86 -10.14
CA SER A 241 -12.77 -8.53 -10.73
C SER A 241 -12.21 -8.52 -12.15
N SER A 242 -12.31 -7.38 -12.84
CA SER A 242 -11.67 -7.19 -14.16
C SER A 242 -10.16 -7.45 -14.09
N ARG A 243 -9.64 -8.15 -15.10
CA ARG A 243 -8.20 -8.41 -15.26
C ARG A 243 -7.46 -7.33 -16.01
N TYR A 244 -8.18 -6.40 -16.60
CA TYR A 244 -7.62 -5.33 -17.41
C TYR A 244 -7.75 -4.02 -16.67
N SER A 245 -6.71 -3.20 -16.76
CA SER A 245 -6.79 -1.80 -16.41
C SER A 245 -6.09 -0.97 -17.47
N LEU A 246 -6.63 0.20 -17.79
CA LEU A 246 -6.01 1.18 -18.65
C LEU A 246 -6.18 2.56 -18.04
N ASN A 247 -5.08 3.25 -17.82
CA ASN A 247 -5.04 4.59 -17.30
C ASN A 247 -4.40 5.54 -18.32
N ALA A 248 -4.95 6.74 -18.47
CA ALA A 248 -4.36 7.82 -19.24
C ALA A 248 -4.03 8.99 -18.31
N GLN A 249 -2.88 9.62 -18.51
CA GLN A 249 -2.46 10.79 -17.73
C GLN A 249 -1.88 11.85 -18.66
N ILE A 250 -2.18 13.12 -18.37
CA ILE A 250 -1.48 14.28 -18.90
C ILE A 250 -1.03 15.11 -17.70
N ALA A 251 0.27 15.41 -17.62
CA ALA A 251 0.83 16.18 -16.52
C ALA A 251 2.04 17.00 -16.98
N ASP A 252 2.35 18.07 -16.26
CA ASP A 252 3.62 18.78 -16.37
C ASP A 252 4.61 18.23 -15.34
N ASP A 253 5.04 17.01 -15.58
CA ASP A 253 5.90 16.23 -14.67
C ASP A 253 7.31 15.99 -15.24
N GLN A 254 7.67 16.65 -16.33
CA GLN A 254 8.97 16.55 -16.97
C GLN A 254 9.74 17.87 -16.94
N SER A 255 11.08 17.76 -17.04
CA SER A 255 11.92 18.95 -17.17
C SER A 255 11.55 19.74 -18.44
N PRO A 256 11.46 21.08 -18.39
CA PRO A 256 11.28 21.91 -19.57
C PRO A 256 12.32 21.68 -20.67
N THR A 257 13.50 21.16 -20.32
CA THR A 257 14.56 20.82 -21.31
C THR A 257 14.17 19.74 -22.29
N VAL A 258 13.17 18.93 -21.96
CA VAL A 258 12.63 17.84 -22.79
C VAL A 258 11.12 17.99 -23.06
N GLY A 259 10.55 19.14 -22.67
CA GLY A 259 9.12 19.42 -22.75
C GLY A 259 8.39 19.05 -21.47
N ALA A 260 7.95 20.07 -20.71
CA ALA A 260 7.36 19.90 -19.37
C ALA A 260 6.12 19.02 -19.37
N VAL A 261 5.26 19.16 -20.38
CA VAL A 261 4.00 18.41 -20.48
C VAL A 261 4.21 17.06 -21.13
N ARG A 262 3.80 16.01 -20.42
CA ARG A 262 3.85 14.64 -20.88
C ARG A 262 2.46 14.00 -20.90
N GLY A 263 2.15 13.32 -21.99
CA GLY A 263 1.05 12.35 -22.07
C GLY A 263 1.56 10.96 -21.78
N GLN A 264 0.80 10.17 -21.03
CA GLN A 264 1.16 8.81 -20.63
C GLN A 264 -0.05 7.89 -20.71
N LEU A 265 0.16 6.67 -21.19
CA LEU A 265 -0.78 5.56 -21.12
C LEU A 265 -0.13 4.45 -20.30
N GLN A 266 -0.89 3.87 -19.37
CA GLN A 266 -0.48 2.74 -18.55
C GLN A 266 -1.56 1.69 -18.59
N GLY A 267 -1.19 0.46 -18.94
CA GLY A 267 -2.11 -0.68 -18.95
C GLY A 267 -1.57 -1.82 -18.11
N SER A 268 -2.48 -2.62 -17.57
CA SER A 268 -2.12 -3.90 -16.98
C SER A 268 -3.07 -5.01 -17.43
N PHE A 269 -2.50 -6.20 -17.54
CA PHE A 269 -3.22 -7.45 -17.74
C PHE A 269 -2.81 -8.41 -16.63
N ALA A 270 -3.77 -8.74 -15.77
CA ALA A 270 -3.52 -9.53 -14.58
C ALA A 270 -4.05 -10.96 -14.74
N ASN A 271 -3.54 -11.86 -13.91
CA ASN A 271 -3.98 -13.25 -13.80
C ASN A 271 -3.97 -14.02 -15.14
N ILE A 272 -2.82 -13.95 -15.85
CA ILE A 272 -2.61 -14.61 -17.14
C ILE A 272 -2.45 -16.12 -16.92
N LEU A 273 -1.69 -16.50 -15.88
CA LEU A 273 -1.37 -17.89 -15.54
C LEU A 273 -2.33 -18.51 -14.50
N GLY A 274 -3.26 -17.74 -13.95
CA GLY A 274 -4.17 -18.21 -12.91
C GLY A 274 -3.67 -18.07 -11.47
N TYR A 275 -2.51 -17.47 -11.26
CA TYR A 275 -1.89 -17.35 -9.93
C TYR A 275 -1.83 -15.91 -9.39
N GLY A 276 -2.53 -14.97 -10.04
CA GLY A 276 -2.52 -13.56 -9.64
C GLY A 276 -1.25 -12.83 -10.10
N ASP A 277 -0.69 -13.25 -11.22
CA ASP A 277 0.41 -12.60 -11.92
C ASP A 277 -0.07 -11.33 -12.62
N ILE A 278 0.84 -10.39 -12.86
CA ILE A 278 0.52 -9.09 -13.46
C ILE A 278 1.55 -8.75 -14.52
N LEU A 279 1.10 -8.53 -15.74
CA LEU A 279 1.83 -7.88 -16.81
C LEU A 279 1.41 -6.41 -16.86
N ALA A 280 2.35 -5.49 -16.68
CA ALA A 280 2.10 -4.06 -16.80
C ALA A 280 2.96 -3.46 -17.90
N ALA A 281 2.41 -2.49 -18.64
CA ALA A 281 3.12 -1.74 -19.66
C ALA A 281 2.75 -0.27 -19.57
N GLN A 282 3.71 0.61 -19.83
CA GLN A 282 3.52 2.05 -19.87
C GLN A 282 4.24 2.63 -21.09
N TYR A 283 3.64 3.65 -21.67
CA TYR A 283 4.26 4.49 -22.68
C TYR A 283 3.97 5.96 -22.39
N GLY A 284 5.01 6.78 -22.37
CA GLY A 284 4.95 8.20 -22.15
C GLY A 284 5.65 9.00 -23.26
N ARG A 285 5.13 10.20 -23.53
CA ARG A 285 5.71 11.08 -24.54
C ARG A 285 5.58 12.54 -24.16
N SER A 286 6.67 13.30 -24.30
CA SER A 286 6.68 14.77 -24.36
C SER A 286 7.30 15.24 -25.70
N GLN A 287 7.60 16.52 -25.82
CA GLN A 287 8.24 17.07 -27.04
C GLN A 287 9.62 16.44 -27.30
N GLY A 288 10.43 16.23 -26.26
CA GLY A 288 11.78 15.71 -26.35
C GLY A 288 12.00 14.39 -25.58
N LEU A 289 10.95 13.73 -25.11
CA LEU A 289 11.06 12.47 -24.38
C LEU A 289 10.11 11.42 -24.97
N ASN A 290 10.61 10.22 -25.14
CA ASN A 290 9.81 9.01 -25.30
C ASN A 290 10.27 8.02 -24.23
N ASP A 291 9.37 7.55 -23.39
CA ASP A 291 9.63 6.56 -22.35
C ASP A 291 8.68 5.38 -22.47
N GLY A 292 9.21 4.21 -22.21
CA GLY A 292 8.46 2.96 -22.20
C GLY A 292 8.91 2.04 -21.09
N TYR A 293 7.97 1.34 -20.50
CA TYR A 293 8.18 0.37 -19.44
C TYR A 293 7.34 -0.89 -19.69
N VAL A 294 7.91 -2.04 -19.41
CA VAL A 294 7.20 -3.33 -19.33
C VAL A 294 7.67 -4.07 -18.09
N GLY A 295 6.74 -4.57 -17.29
CA GLY A 295 7.04 -5.37 -16.11
C GLY A 295 6.11 -6.57 -15.99
N TYR A 296 6.66 -7.69 -15.50
CA TYR A 296 5.90 -8.88 -15.18
C TYR A 296 6.19 -9.30 -13.74
N SER A 297 5.14 -9.57 -12.97
CA SER A 297 5.23 -9.97 -11.57
C SER A 297 4.42 -11.24 -11.35
N LEU A 298 5.06 -12.29 -10.84
CA LEU A 298 4.48 -13.62 -10.63
C LEU A 298 4.62 -14.03 -9.16
N PRO A 299 3.52 -14.29 -8.44
CA PRO A 299 3.59 -15.01 -7.17
C PRO A 299 4.06 -16.45 -7.40
N ILE A 300 5.14 -16.84 -6.76
CA ILE A 300 5.75 -18.18 -6.91
C ILE A 300 5.50 -19.08 -5.71
N ALA A 301 4.86 -18.56 -4.65
CA ALA A 301 4.46 -19.32 -3.47
C ALA A 301 3.16 -18.76 -2.87
N SER A 302 2.50 -19.56 -2.03
CA SER A 302 1.25 -19.19 -1.37
C SER A 302 1.39 -18.08 -0.33
N ASP A 303 2.60 -17.79 0.14
CA ASP A 303 2.93 -16.66 1.03
C ASP A 303 3.12 -15.32 0.28
N ASP A 304 2.75 -15.29 -1.01
CA ASP A 304 2.94 -14.15 -1.91
C ASP A 304 4.41 -13.77 -2.15
N THR A 305 5.35 -14.71 -2.01
CA THR A 305 6.69 -14.54 -2.55
C THR A 305 6.59 -14.30 -4.06
N ARG A 306 7.12 -13.16 -4.54
CA ARG A 306 6.97 -12.70 -5.93
C ARG A 306 8.30 -12.63 -6.65
N LEU A 307 8.32 -13.18 -7.85
CA LEU A 307 9.36 -12.94 -8.84
C LEU A 307 8.90 -11.79 -9.75
N SER A 308 9.78 -10.80 -9.98
CA SER A 308 9.50 -9.68 -10.87
C SER A 308 10.57 -9.56 -11.95
N LEU A 309 10.13 -9.25 -13.16
CA LEU A 309 10.98 -8.93 -14.31
C LEU A 309 10.58 -7.56 -14.82
N ARG A 310 11.54 -6.73 -15.20
CA ARG A 310 11.25 -5.41 -15.74
C ARG A 310 12.21 -5.02 -16.84
N TYR A 311 11.70 -4.23 -17.77
CA TYR A 311 12.46 -3.56 -18.82
C TYR A 311 11.99 -2.12 -18.96
N ASP A 312 12.93 -1.19 -18.91
CA ASP A 312 12.69 0.23 -19.15
C ASP A 312 13.52 0.68 -20.35
N LYS A 313 12.98 1.57 -21.15
CA LYS A 313 13.69 2.25 -22.23
C LYS A 313 13.19 3.67 -22.39
N ASN A 314 14.10 4.64 -22.46
CA ASN A 314 13.75 5.98 -22.85
C ASN A 314 14.75 6.59 -23.82
N GLY A 315 14.26 7.54 -24.61
CA GLY A 315 15.04 8.38 -25.50
C GLY A 315 14.75 9.84 -25.23
N VAL A 316 15.79 10.63 -25.09
CA VAL A 316 15.72 12.05 -24.74
C VAL A 316 16.39 12.87 -25.83
N VAL A 317 15.74 13.98 -26.23
CA VAL A 317 16.29 15.05 -27.07
C VAL A 317 16.14 16.36 -26.30
N VAL A 318 17.21 17.12 -26.15
CA VAL A 318 17.19 18.45 -25.53
C VAL A 318 16.59 19.44 -26.53
N ILE A 319 15.51 20.12 -26.12
CA ILE A 319 14.72 21.02 -27.01
C ILE A 319 14.81 22.50 -26.62
N THR A 320 15.54 22.85 -25.56
CA THR A 320 15.72 24.27 -25.17
C THR A 320 16.39 25.04 -26.32
N PRO A 321 15.89 26.21 -26.70
CA PRO A 321 16.38 26.96 -27.89
C PRO A 321 17.89 27.16 -27.89
N GLU A 322 18.48 27.43 -26.73
CA GLU A 322 19.93 27.69 -26.56
C GLU A 322 20.79 26.45 -26.80
N LEU A 323 20.26 25.25 -26.54
CA LEU A 323 20.97 23.97 -26.61
C LEU A 323 20.52 23.10 -27.79
N SER A 324 19.36 23.37 -28.39
CA SER A 324 18.81 22.58 -29.48
C SER A 324 19.72 22.52 -30.73
N PRO A 325 20.52 23.55 -31.08
CA PRO A 325 21.47 23.46 -32.19
C PRO A 325 22.56 22.44 -31.96
N LEU A 326 22.86 22.11 -30.70
CA LEU A 326 23.86 21.10 -30.32
C LEU A 326 23.35 19.66 -30.51
N ASN A 327 22.08 19.48 -30.85
CA ASN A 327 21.45 18.17 -31.03
C ASN A 327 21.88 17.15 -29.96
N THR A 328 21.79 17.58 -28.67
CA THR A 328 22.13 16.74 -27.53
C THR A 328 21.04 15.70 -27.33
N THR A 329 21.42 14.44 -27.40
CA THR A 329 20.49 13.33 -27.19
C THR A 329 21.00 12.32 -26.17
N SER A 330 20.11 11.57 -25.57
CA SER A 330 20.44 10.49 -24.64
C SER A 330 19.48 9.33 -24.84
N SER A 331 20.01 8.10 -24.74
CA SER A 331 19.19 6.91 -24.64
C SER A 331 19.49 6.19 -23.31
N PHE A 332 18.47 5.67 -22.69
CA PHE A 332 18.57 4.89 -21.46
C PHE A 332 17.84 3.57 -21.64
N SER A 333 18.40 2.51 -21.07
CA SER A 333 17.73 1.22 -20.94
C SER A 333 18.09 0.54 -19.62
N SER A 334 17.14 -0.18 -19.05
CA SER A 334 17.32 -0.96 -17.84
C SER A 334 16.63 -2.31 -17.97
N VAL A 335 17.30 -3.35 -17.51
CA VAL A 335 16.74 -4.70 -17.34
C VAL A 335 16.94 -5.09 -15.89
N GLY A 336 15.89 -5.59 -15.25
CA GLY A 336 15.94 -5.98 -13.85
C GLY A 336 15.18 -7.27 -13.55
N VAL A 337 15.65 -7.97 -12.53
CA VAL A 337 14.98 -9.10 -11.90
C VAL A 337 14.92 -8.85 -10.40
N GLY A 338 13.80 -9.18 -9.78
CA GLY A 338 13.59 -9.01 -8.35
C GLY A 338 12.88 -10.19 -7.73
N LEU A 339 13.14 -10.40 -6.46
CA LEU A 339 12.43 -11.34 -5.60
C LEU A 339 12.01 -10.59 -4.34
N SER A 340 10.74 -10.72 -3.95
CA SER A 340 10.22 -10.13 -2.73
C SER A 340 9.35 -11.12 -1.97
N ARG A 341 9.35 -11.00 -0.64
CA ARG A 341 8.56 -11.85 0.24
C ARG A 341 7.99 -11.04 1.39
N PRO A 342 6.67 -11.09 1.63
CA PRO A 342 6.08 -10.62 2.87
C PRO A 342 6.58 -11.50 4.03
N MET A 343 7.31 -10.90 4.96
CA MET A 343 7.79 -11.59 6.18
C MET A 343 6.74 -11.57 7.29
N TYR A 344 5.88 -10.55 7.25
CA TYR A 344 4.76 -10.37 8.16
C TYR A 344 3.60 -9.74 7.38
N ARG A 345 2.39 -10.29 7.55
CA ARG A 345 1.20 -9.79 6.88
C ARG A 345 -0.04 -10.02 7.73
N THR A 346 -0.76 -8.95 8.00
CA THR A 346 -2.12 -8.93 8.53
C THR A 346 -3.01 -8.08 7.61
N PRO A 347 -4.30 -7.99 7.84
CA PRO A 347 -5.15 -7.08 7.08
C PRO A 347 -4.72 -5.60 7.16
N GLU A 348 -4.13 -5.18 8.28
CA GLU A 348 -3.71 -3.80 8.52
C GLU A 348 -2.24 -3.56 8.17
N GLN A 349 -1.37 -4.54 8.40
CA GLN A 349 0.08 -4.37 8.35
C GLN A 349 0.73 -5.36 7.39
N THR A 350 1.72 -4.86 6.64
CA THR A 350 2.57 -5.71 5.81
C THR A 350 4.02 -5.26 5.94
N PHE A 351 4.92 -6.21 6.21
CA PHE A 351 6.37 -6.01 6.14
C PHE A 351 6.96 -6.94 5.10
N THR A 352 7.57 -6.37 4.06
CA THR A 352 8.13 -7.11 2.92
C THR A 352 9.63 -6.90 2.84
N LEU A 353 10.38 -7.96 2.65
CA LEU A 353 11.78 -7.92 2.26
C LEU A 353 11.92 -8.25 0.78
N GLY A 354 12.83 -7.58 0.11
CA GLY A 354 13.10 -7.89 -1.29
C GLY A 354 14.55 -7.65 -1.68
N VAL A 355 14.95 -8.32 -2.75
CA VAL A 355 16.22 -8.14 -3.43
C VAL A 355 15.96 -7.93 -4.91
N SER A 356 16.67 -6.99 -5.53
CA SER A 356 16.66 -6.84 -6.98
C SER A 356 18.08 -6.72 -7.53
N PHE A 357 18.22 -7.18 -8.74
CA PHE A 357 19.42 -7.06 -9.54
C PHE A 357 19.03 -6.36 -10.84
N GLU A 358 19.75 -5.30 -11.17
CA GLU A 358 19.45 -4.49 -12.35
C GLU A 358 20.73 -4.26 -13.16
N ARG A 359 20.59 -4.13 -14.48
CA ARG A 359 21.61 -3.59 -15.37
C ARG A 359 21.04 -2.37 -16.04
N ARG A 360 21.60 -1.20 -15.74
CA ARG A 360 21.17 0.11 -16.22
C ARG A 360 22.24 0.68 -17.13
N GLN A 361 21.86 1.15 -18.31
CA GLN A 361 22.77 1.70 -19.30
C GLN A 361 22.24 3.03 -19.83
N GLN A 362 23.12 4.01 -19.90
CA GLN A 362 22.85 5.29 -20.56
C GLN A 362 23.90 5.52 -21.65
N GLN A 363 23.50 6.11 -22.77
CA GLN A 363 24.35 6.52 -23.86
C GLN A 363 24.01 7.95 -24.23
N THR A 364 25.03 8.82 -24.34
CA THR A 364 24.84 10.25 -24.65
C THR A 364 25.53 10.64 -25.94
N PHE A 365 24.95 11.62 -26.65
CA PHE A 365 25.41 12.07 -27.96
C PHE A 365 25.39 13.60 -28.04
N LEU A 366 26.34 14.17 -28.76
CA LEU A 366 26.43 15.59 -29.13
C LEU A 366 26.60 15.70 -30.63
N LEU A 367 25.75 16.48 -31.31
CA LEU A 367 25.77 16.59 -32.78
C LEU A 367 25.68 15.24 -33.50
N GLY A 368 24.96 14.27 -32.89
CA GLY A 368 24.84 12.91 -33.43
C GLY A 368 26.03 11.99 -33.18
N MET A 369 27.11 12.48 -32.57
CA MET A 369 28.29 11.68 -32.21
C MET A 369 28.25 11.30 -30.73
N PRO A 370 28.68 10.08 -30.35
CA PRO A 370 28.84 9.68 -28.97
C PRO A 370 29.74 10.65 -28.20
N PHE A 371 29.27 11.14 -27.05
CA PHE A 371 29.98 12.14 -26.27
C PHE A 371 29.80 11.95 -24.77
N PRO A 372 30.87 11.94 -23.93
CA PRO A 372 30.80 11.76 -22.50
C PRO A 372 30.51 13.10 -21.78
N PHE A 373 29.24 13.37 -21.47
CA PHE A 373 28.87 14.56 -20.67
C PHE A 373 29.17 14.40 -19.18
N THR A 374 29.28 13.18 -18.69
CA THR A 374 29.53 12.90 -17.27
C THR A 374 30.97 12.43 -17.07
N ALA A 375 31.67 13.03 -16.11
CA ALA A 375 32.98 12.52 -15.69
C ALA A 375 32.84 11.03 -15.27
N GLY A 376 33.80 10.19 -15.65
CA GLY A 376 33.74 8.75 -15.39
C GLY A 376 32.89 7.93 -16.39
N ALA A 377 32.25 8.58 -17.37
CA ALA A 377 31.65 7.86 -18.50
C ALA A 377 32.75 7.33 -19.44
N GLU A 378 32.44 6.28 -20.21
CA GLU A 378 33.32 5.78 -21.27
C GLU A 378 33.50 6.87 -22.36
N PRO A 379 34.65 6.86 -23.11
CA PRO A 379 34.89 7.85 -24.16
C PRO A 379 33.80 7.93 -25.24
N ASN A 380 33.06 6.86 -25.43
CA ASN A 380 31.91 6.79 -26.34
C ASN A 380 30.61 7.34 -25.73
N GLY A 381 30.64 8.02 -24.57
CA GLY A 381 29.48 8.54 -23.88
C GLY A 381 28.61 7.50 -23.15
N LYS A 382 29.07 6.25 -23.08
CA LYS A 382 28.34 5.16 -22.44
C LYS A 382 28.63 5.11 -20.93
N THR A 383 27.59 4.81 -20.18
CA THR A 383 27.66 4.56 -18.73
C THR A 383 26.79 3.34 -18.40
N VAL A 384 27.36 2.38 -17.70
CA VAL A 384 26.64 1.18 -17.23
C VAL A 384 26.78 1.08 -15.72
N VAL A 385 25.68 0.86 -15.04
CA VAL A 385 25.63 0.61 -13.61
C VAL A 385 24.87 -0.69 -13.37
N THR A 386 25.41 -1.53 -12.49
CA THR A 386 24.82 -2.81 -12.13
C THR A 386 24.60 -2.86 -10.62
N PRO A 387 23.48 -2.29 -10.11
CA PRO A 387 23.18 -2.32 -8.70
C PRO A 387 22.50 -3.63 -8.28
N VAL A 388 22.91 -4.14 -7.12
CA VAL A 388 22.11 -5.05 -6.29
C VAL A 388 21.42 -4.19 -5.22
N ARG A 389 20.11 -4.30 -5.11
CA ARG A 389 19.32 -3.56 -4.12
C ARG A 389 18.69 -4.51 -3.12
N LEU A 390 18.85 -4.22 -1.84
CA LEU A 390 18.07 -4.83 -0.77
C LEU A 390 17.07 -3.80 -0.29
N TYR A 391 15.80 -4.15 -0.24
CA TYR A 391 14.77 -3.22 0.20
C TYR A 391 13.85 -3.84 1.25
N GLN A 392 13.33 -2.97 2.08
CA GLN A 392 12.43 -3.24 3.18
C GLN A 392 11.24 -2.31 3.00
N ASP A 393 10.05 -2.89 2.84
CA ASP A 393 8.79 -2.15 2.71
C ASP A 393 7.94 -2.39 3.96
N TRP A 394 7.46 -1.32 4.54
CA TRP A 394 6.50 -1.33 5.62
C TRP A 394 5.24 -0.60 5.18
N LEU A 395 4.11 -1.24 5.34
CA LEU A 395 2.78 -0.67 5.16
C LEU A 395 1.98 -0.91 6.45
N ASP A 396 1.38 0.14 6.97
CA ASP A 396 0.43 0.10 8.09
C ASP A 396 -0.76 1.00 7.73
N ARG A 397 -1.99 0.48 7.81
CA ARG A 397 -3.18 1.23 7.42
C ARG A 397 -4.42 0.76 8.16
N ASP A 398 -5.29 1.69 8.46
CA ASP A 398 -6.65 1.45 8.96
C ASP A 398 -7.65 2.43 8.31
N ALA A 399 -8.83 2.59 8.90
CA ALA A 399 -9.86 3.50 8.41
C ALA A 399 -9.49 4.99 8.55
N GLU A 400 -8.55 5.34 9.42
CA GLU A 400 -8.20 6.73 9.75
C GLU A 400 -6.82 7.14 9.24
N HIS A 401 -5.88 6.20 9.17
CA HIS A 401 -4.51 6.50 8.74
C HIS A 401 -3.93 5.45 7.79
N ALA A 402 -2.90 5.86 7.08
CA ALA A 402 -2.03 4.96 6.32
C ALA A 402 -0.58 5.47 6.40
N PHE A 403 0.33 4.58 6.71
CA PHE A 403 1.76 4.83 6.73
C PHE A 403 2.46 3.84 5.80
N ALA A 404 3.31 4.34 4.91
CA ALA A 404 4.22 3.51 4.14
C ALA A 404 5.65 4.01 4.31
N ALA A 405 6.57 3.09 4.46
CA ALA A 405 8.00 3.38 4.47
C ALA A 405 8.76 2.37 3.63
N ARG A 406 9.80 2.84 2.94
CA ARG A 406 10.74 2.00 2.21
C ARG A 406 12.16 2.37 2.57
N SER A 407 12.99 1.37 2.86
CA SER A 407 14.43 1.50 3.01
C SER A 407 15.10 0.68 1.92
N THR A 408 15.92 1.32 1.07
CA THR A 408 16.62 0.67 -0.03
C THR A 408 18.12 0.84 0.13
N LEU A 409 18.84 -0.25 0.27
CA LEU A 409 20.30 -0.32 0.26
C LEU A 409 20.74 -0.73 -1.15
N SER A 410 21.52 0.12 -1.83
CA SER A 410 21.99 -0.11 -3.19
C SER A 410 23.50 -0.33 -3.21
N PHE A 411 23.94 -1.43 -3.78
CA PHE A 411 25.33 -1.81 -3.93
C PHE A 411 25.66 -1.88 -5.42
N GLY A 412 26.37 -0.88 -5.94
CA GLY A 412 26.90 -0.91 -7.30
C GLY A 412 28.05 -1.90 -7.40
N ILE A 413 27.92 -2.90 -8.27
CA ILE A 413 28.92 -3.96 -8.44
C ILE A 413 29.57 -3.88 -9.82
N GLN A 414 30.82 -4.33 -9.90
CA GLN A 414 31.57 -4.41 -11.16
C GLN A 414 31.20 -5.71 -11.92
N SER A 415 30.04 -5.68 -12.56
CA SER A 415 29.53 -6.83 -13.33
C SER A 415 28.81 -6.35 -14.58
N LEU A 416 28.60 -7.23 -15.55
CA LEU A 416 27.84 -7.00 -16.79
C LEU A 416 28.25 -5.73 -17.57
N GLY A 417 29.56 -5.39 -17.58
CA GLY A 417 30.08 -4.22 -18.26
C GLY A 417 29.86 -2.91 -17.49
N ALA A 418 29.73 -2.96 -16.15
CA ALA A 418 29.64 -1.78 -15.31
C ALA A 418 30.84 -0.85 -15.49
N THR A 419 30.58 0.45 -15.68
CA THR A 419 31.57 1.47 -15.97
C THR A 419 32.38 1.79 -14.72
N VAL A 420 33.61 1.28 -14.68
CA VAL A 420 34.59 1.57 -13.62
C VAL A 420 35.84 2.09 -14.30
N ILE A 421 35.99 3.40 -14.26
CA ILE A 421 37.20 4.07 -14.77
C ILE A 421 38.03 4.48 -13.55
N GLU A 422 39.22 3.90 -13.43
CA GLU A 422 40.16 4.29 -12.43
C GLU A 422 40.77 5.65 -12.83
N THR A 423 40.45 6.68 -12.08
CA THR A 423 40.99 8.03 -12.27
C THR A 423 41.52 8.55 -10.96
N SER A 424 42.61 9.31 -11.02
CA SER A 424 43.18 10.01 -9.86
C SER A 424 42.39 11.28 -9.47
N LEU A 425 41.35 11.64 -10.27
CA LEU A 425 40.54 12.83 -9.99
C LEU A 425 39.52 12.53 -8.89
N PRO A 426 39.66 13.19 -7.70
CA PRO A 426 38.65 13.06 -6.66
C PRO A 426 37.29 13.51 -7.18
N GLY A 427 36.22 12.83 -6.73
CA GLY A 427 34.86 13.20 -7.10
C GLY A 427 34.35 12.66 -8.44
N THR A 428 35.11 11.79 -9.14
CA THR A 428 34.64 11.13 -10.35
C THR A 428 33.65 10.00 -10.00
N PRO A 429 32.45 9.98 -10.59
CA PRO A 429 31.50 8.89 -10.43
C PRO A 429 32.03 7.55 -10.91
N THR A 430 31.60 6.48 -10.26
CA THR A 430 31.93 5.10 -10.64
C THR A 430 30.75 4.17 -10.40
N ALA A 431 30.65 3.07 -11.11
CA ALA A 431 29.64 2.06 -10.88
C ALA A 431 29.83 1.27 -9.56
N LYS A 432 30.96 1.42 -8.88
CA LYS A 432 31.20 0.87 -7.53
C LYS A 432 30.77 1.89 -6.48
N PHE A 433 29.61 1.71 -5.88
CA PHE A 433 29.08 2.62 -4.86
C PHE A 433 28.24 1.86 -3.84
N PHE A 434 28.01 2.54 -2.71
CA PHE A 434 26.94 2.21 -1.79
C PHE A 434 26.06 3.45 -1.63
N SER A 435 24.75 3.27 -1.70
CA SER A 435 23.80 4.32 -1.34
C SER A 435 22.62 3.73 -0.55
N TRP A 436 22.06 4.56 0.31
CA TRP A 436 20.84 4.28 1.04
C TRP A 436 19.79 5.32 0.70
N LEU A 437 18.59 4.85 0.35
CA LEU A 437 17.42 5.68 0.15
C LEU A 437 16.34 5.26 1.16
N GLY A 438 16.02 6.17 2.07
CA GLY A 438 14.88 6.06 2.99
C GLY A 438 13.73 6.92 2.49
N GLN A 439 12.53 6.37 2.42
CA GLN A 439 11.31 7.04 1.98
C GLN A 439 10.20 6.77 2.98
N ALA A 440 9.39 7.77 3.27
CA ALA A 440 8.22 7.63 4.12
C ALA A 440 7.07 8.49 3.62
N GLN A 441 5.88 7.97 3.73
CA GLN A 441 4.62 8.65 3.44
C GLN A 441 3.62 8.35 4.55
N TYR A 442 3.01 9.38 5.08
CA TYR A 442 1.98 9.29 6.10
C TYR A 442 0.74 10.05 5.67
N VAL A 443 -0.36 9.38 5.74
CA VAL A 443 -1.67 9.92 5.44
C VAL A 443 -2.56 9.71 6.65
N ARG A 444 -3.36 10.73 7.07
CA ARG A 444 -4.33 10.57 8.17
C ARG A 444 -5.56 11.47 8.02
N ARG A 445 -6.72 11.03 8.32
CA ARG A 445 -7.98 11.76 8.42
C ARG A 445 -8.08 12.44 9.80
N ILE A 446 -8.30 13.75 9.88
CA ILE A 446 -8.33 14.46 11.16
C ILE A 446 -9.70 14.97 11.57
N TYR A 447 -10.44 15.51 10.65
CA TYR A 447 -11.71 16.13 10.94
C TYR A 447 -12.65 15.94 9.77
N GLU A 448 -13.79 15.28 9.98
CA GLU A 448 -14.70 14.91 8.91
C GLU A 448 -13.92 14.23 7.76
N ASP A 449 -13.86 14.88 6.60
CA ASP A 449 -13.14 14.41 5.40
C ASP A 449 -11.86 15.23 5.12
N TRP A 450 -11.29 15.92 6.12
CA TRP A 450 -10.01 16.62 5.97
C TRP A 450 -8.84 15.69 6.04
N GLU A 451 -7.83 16.01 5.25
CA GLU A 451 -6.71 15.13 5.04
C GLU A 451 -5.35 15.83 5.07
N ILE A 452 -4.35 15.30 5.78
CA ILE A 452 -2.92 15.57 5.63
C ILE A 452 -2.25 14.44 4.88
N LEU A 453 -1.37 14.80 4.06
CA LEU A 453 -0.32 13.96 3.51
C LEU A 453 1.02 14.54 3.94
N LEU A 454 1.86 13.72 4.56
CA LEU A 454 3.28 14.01 4.82
C LEU A 454 4.13 13.06 3.99
N ARG A 455 5.18 13.57 3.38
CA ARG A 455 6.14 12.78 2.61
C ARG A 455 7.56 13.21 2.97
N SER A 456 8.47 12.23 3.03
CA SER A 456 9.90 12.48 3.24
C SER A 456 10.72 11.46 2.48
N ASP A 457 11.77 11.93 1.79
CA ASP A 457 12.79 11.11 1.15
C ASP A 457 14.18 11.54 1.63
N LEU A 458 15.08 10.60 1.89
CA LEU A 458 16.47 10.85 2.27
C LEU A 458 17.39 9.88 1.53
N GLN A 459 18.29 10.42 0.70
CA GLN A 459 19.34 9.63 0.05
C GLN A 459 20.70 9.99 0.60
N LEU A 460 21.50 8.98 0.90
CA LEU A 460 22.89 9.11 1.33
C LEU A 460 23.78 8.18 0.49
N ALA A 461 24.88 8.70 -0.03
CA ALA A 461 25.83 7.95 -0.85
C ALA A 461 27.26 8.04 -0.27
N ASN A 462 28.03 6.96 -0.37
CA ASN A 462 29.40 6.93 0.14
C ASN A 462 30.43 7.54 -0.84
N ARG A 463 30.01 7.81 -2.07
CA ARG A 463 30.84 8.41 -3.14
C ARG A 463 29.97 8.98 -4.25
N PRO A 464 30.57 9.76 -5.20
CA PRO A 464 29.83 10.32 -6.32
C PRO A 464 29.10 9.25 -7.14
N LEU A 465 27.86 9.53 -7.48
CA LEU A 465 26.99 8.65 -8.25
C LEU A 465 26.90 9.11 -9.72
N PHE A 466 26.73 8.16 -10.64
CA PHE A 466 26.23 8.47 -11.97
C PHE A 466 24.80 9.00 -11.91
N GLN A 467 24.44 9.88 -12.85
CA GLN A 467 23.15 10.60 -12.86
C GLN A 467 21.93 9.68 -12.70
N MET A 468 22.00 8.44 -13.21
CA MET A 468 20.95 7.45 -13.10
C MET A 468 20.74 6.89 -11.68
N GLU A 469 21.63 7.20 -10.73
CA GLU A 469 21.53 6.81 -9.32
C GLU A 469 21.40 8.03 -8.37
N GLN A 470 21.46 9.26 -8.90
CA GLN A 470 21.32 10.49 -8.12
C GLN A 470 19.87 10.79 -7.77
N ILE A 471 19.64 11.51 -6.67
CA ILE A 471 18.33 12.05 -6.30
C ILE A 471 18.14 13.43 -6.94
N ALA A 472 16.91 13.77 -7.31
CA ALA A 472 16.58 15.04 -7.94
C ALA A 472 15.41 15.75 -7.25
N PHE A 473 15.46 17.07 -7.24
CA PHE A 473 14.46 17.92 -6.61
C PHE A 473 14.02 19.04 -7.54
N GLY A 474 12.77 19.49 -7.37
CA GLY A 474 12.04 20.44 -8.19
C GLY A 474 10.90 19.79 -8.97
N GLY A 475 9.83 20.54 -9.20
CA GLY A 475 8.64 20.11 -9.93
C GLY A 475 7.52 19.52 -9.08
N LEU A 476 6.47 19.11 -9.76
CA LEU A 476 5.24 18.58 -9.17
C LEU A 476 5.47 17.41 -8.22
N GLY A 477 6.41 16.54 -8.53
CA GLY A 477 6.69 15.33 -7.75
C GLY A 477 7.55 15.54 -6.50
N SER A 478 8.13 16.73 -6.25
CA SER A 478 9.02 16.98 -5.13
C SER A 478 8.83 18.36 -4.50
N VAL A 479 9.45 19.43 -5.02
CA VAL A 479 9.35 20.80 -4.51
C VAL A 479 8.69 21.67 -5.56
N ARG A 480 7.41 21.97 -5.40
CA ARG A 480 6.64 22.87 -6.27
C ARG A 480 7.12 24.31 -6.11
N GLY A 481 7.03 25.10 -7.18
CA GLY A 481 7.61 26.44 -7.30
C GLY A 481 8.93 26.45 -8.06
N TYR A 482 9.44 25.28 -8.44
CA TYR A 482 10.70 25.11 -9.19
C TYR A 482 10.51 24.16 -10.37
N ARG A 483 11.35 24.28 -11.38
CA ARG A 483 11.38 23.34 -12.52
C ARG A 483 11.60 21.91 -12.06
N THR A 484 10.96 20.99 -12.73
CA THR A 484 11.21 19.56 -12.56
C THR A 484 12.68 19.25 -12.81
N TYR A 485 13.32 18.54 -11.85
CA TYR A 485 14.76 18.21 -11.84
C TYR A 485 15.70 19.42 -11.82
N LEU A 486 15.32 20.51 -11.14
CA LEU A 486 16.18 21.70 -10.99
C LEU A 486 17.54 21.35 -10.39
N THR A 487 17.55 20.49 -9.39
CA THR A 487 18.77 20.05 -8.69
C THR A 487 18.86 18.52 -8.70
N VAL A 488 20.01 18.00 -9.13
CA VAL A 488 20.31 16.55 -9.17
C VAL A 488 21.64 16.32 -8.47
N THR A 489 21.66 15.52 -7.41
CA THR A 489 22.80 15.33 -6.51
C THR A 489 22.94 13.89 -6.01
N ASP A 490 24.10 13.58 -5.41
CA ASP A 490 24.38 12.26 -4.86
C ASP A 490 23.54 12.00 -3.61
N ASP A 491 23.35 13.03 -2.80
CA ASP A 491 22.70 13.03 -1.50
C ASP A 491 21.59 14.07 -1.47
N GLY A 492 20.56 13.85 -0.65
CA GLY A 492 19.52 14.85 -0.48
C GLY A 492 18.41 14.44 0.45
N PHE A 493 17.71 15.45 0.95
CA PHE A 493 16.55 15.32 1.82
C PHE A 493 15.37 16.10 1.26
N LEU A 494 14.21 15.46 1.23
CA LEU A 494 12.91 16.04 0.87
C LEU A 494 11.96 15.93 2.06
N ALA A 495 11.20 16.98 2.31
CA ALA A 495 10.00 16.93 3.15
C ALA A 495 8.88 17.71 2.47
N SER A 496 7.69 17.15 2.42
CA SER A 496 6.50 17.75 1.85
C SER A 496 5.30 17.52 2.76
N GLY A 497 4.46 18.53 2.93
CA GLY A 497 3.22 18.46 3.69
C GLY A 497 2.07 19.10 2.91
N GLU A 498 0.96 18.38 2.80
CA GLU A 498 -0.28 18.86 2.18
C GLU A 498 -1.44 18.74 3.18
N LEU A 499 -2.33 19.68 3.16
CA LEU A 499 -3.63 19.58 3.82
C LEU A 499 -4.73 19.61 2.76
N ARG A 500 -5.49 18.54 2.63
CA ARG A 500 -6.56 18.39 1.64
C ARG A 500 -7.90 18.65 2.31
N ILE A 501 -8.59 19.67 1.88
CA ILE A 501 -9.82 20.19 2.49
C ILE A 501 -10.95 20.08 1.46
N PRO A 502 -11.93 19.18 1.63
CA PRO A 502 -13.12 19.18 0.79
C PRO A 502 -13.90 20.46 1.02
N VAL A 503 -14.16 21.20 -0.06
CA VAL A 503 -14.86 22.49 0.01
C VAL A 503 -16.24 22.45 -0.62
N GLY A 504 -16.55 21.44 -1.41
CA GLY A 504 -17.84 21.28 -2.06
C GLY A 504 -17.84 20.19 -3.12
N ARG A 505 -18.94 20.12 -3.86
CA ARG A 505 -19.11 19.18 -4.97
C ARG A 505 -19.55 19.90 -6.23
N LEU A 506 -18.78 19.77 -7.30
CA LEU A 506 -19.10 20.23 -8.64
C LEU A 506 -19.32 18.99 -9.54
N ARG A 507 -20.56 18.55 -9.63
CA ARG A 507 -20.92 17.38 -10.44
C ARG A 507 -21.16 17.78 -11.88
N LEU A 508 -20.53 17.09 -12.81
CA LEU A 508 -20.83 17.20 -14.23
C LEU A 508 -21.95 16.23 -14.61
N PRO A 509 -22.97 16.67 -15.38
CA PRO A 509 -23.97 15.76 -15.94
C PRO A 509 -23.26 14.63 -16.71
N TYR A 510 -23.79 13.41 -16.63
CA TYR A 510 -23.30 12.19 -17.29
C TYR A 510 -21.98 11.61 -16.76
N LEU A 511 -21.28 12.28 -15.81
CA LEU A 511 -20.05 11.78 -15.19
C LEU A 511 -20.18 11.58 -13.66
N ALA A 512 -21.37 11.81 -13.11
CA ALA A 512 -21.65 11.71 -11.68
C ALA A 512 -22.08 10.28 -11.30
N ASP A 513 -21.19 9.33 -11.46
CA ASP A 513 -21.42 7.89 -11.35
C ASP A 513 -20.95 7.24 -10.03
N SER A 514 -20.42 8.05 -9.09
CA SER A 514 -19.94 7.59 -7.80
C SER A 514 -20.26 8.58 -6.67
N ASP A 515 -20.22 8.12 -5.42
CA ASP A 515 -20.44 8.95 -4.22
C ASP A 515 -19.39 10.06 -4.07
N THR A 516 -18.20 9.87 -4.62
CA THR A 516 -17.10 10.85 -4.60
C THR A 516 -17.12 11.78 -5.82
N ALA A 517 -17.94 11.49 -6.84
CA ALA A 517 -18.02 12.29 -8.06
C ALA A 517 -18.39 13.75 -7.75
N GLY A 518 -17.65 14.65 -8.38
CA GLY A 518 -17.78 16.09 -8.21
C GLY A 518 -17.04 16.67 -7.01
N THR A 519 -16.46 15.87 -6.11
CA THR A 519 -15.77 16.40 -4.94
C THR A 519 -14.60 17.30 -5.33
N VAL A 520 -14.59 18.51 -4.78
CA VAL A 520 -13.53 19.51 -4.96
C VAL A 520 -12.82 19.71 -3.63
N GLN A 521 -11.50 19.60 -3.67
CA GLN A 521 -10.62 19.84 -2.51
C GLN A 521 -9.73 21.05 -2.79
N ILE A 522 -9.49 21.86 -1.76
CA ILE A 522 -8.38 22.83 -1.72
C ILE A 522 -7.21 22.18 -0.99
N VAL A 523 -6.01 22.35 -1.53
CA VAL A 523 -4.80 21.66 -1.06
C VAL A 523 -3.69 22.67 -0.80
N PRO A 524 -3.67 23.40 0.35
CA PRO A 524 -2.48 24.13 0.77
C PRO A 524 -1.33 23.18 1.06
N PHE A 525 -0.11 23.59 0.74
CA PHE A 525 1.08 22.77 0.90
C PHE A 525 2.33 23.58 1.20
N TYR A 526 3.33 22.88 1.75
CA TYR A 526 4.69 23.36 1.91
C TYR A 526 5.66 22.23 1.55
N ASP A 527 6.62 22.55 0.67
CA ASP A 527 7.64 21.62 0.20
C ASP A 527 9.03 22.18 0.54
N PHE A 528 9.93 21.30 0.93
CA PHE A 528 11.32 21.61 1.28
C PHE A 528 12.26 20.54 0.75
N ALA A 529 13.39 20.92 0.16
CA ALA A 529 14.49 20.01 -0.11
C ALA A 529 15.85 20.64 0.15
N ARG A 530 16.78 19.81 0.58
CA ARG A 530 18.20 20.11 0.67
C ARG A 530 18.99 19.04 -0.08
N ALA A 531 19.91 19.49 -0.93
CA ALA A 531 20.69 18.68 -1.85
C ALA A 531 22.18 18.93 -1.65
N TRP A 532 23.00 17.88 -1.72
CA TRP A 532 24.47 17.99 -1.65
C TRP A 532 25.16 16.85 -2.41
N ASN A 533 26.40 17.08 -2.79
CA ASN A 533 27.22 16.06 -3.42
C ASN A 533 28.29 15.51 -2.48
N THR A 534 28.63 14.25 -2.65
CA THR A 534 29.73 13.58 -1.98
C THR A 534 31.02 13.80 -2.76
N LEU A 535 32.08 14.29 -2.09
CA LEU A 535 33.44 14.47 -2.63
C LEU A 535 33.56 15.38 -3.88
N ARG A 536 32.55 16.18 -4.19
CA ARG A 536 32.55 17.15 -5.29
C ARG A 536 31.70 18.39 -4.94
N PRO A 537 31.90 19.54 -5.59
CA PRO A 537 31.09 20.71 -5.36
C PRO A 537 29.60 20.44 -5.52
N THR A 538 28.80 20.94 -4.60
CA THR A 538 27.33 20.89 -4.69
C THR A 538 26.84 22.01 -5.61
N PRO A 539 25.97 21.74 -6.59
CA PRO A 539 25.40 22.79 -7.42
C PRO A 539 24.51 23.73 -6.61
N TYR A 540 24.39 24.96 -7.10
CA TYR A 540 23.45 25.94 -6.55
C TYR A 540 22.11 25.83 -7.28
N PRO A 541 20.97 25.91 -6.58
CA PRO A 541 20.80 26.07 -5.12
C PRO A 541 20.92 24.74 -4.35
N GLN A 542 21.57 24.77 -3.18
CA GLN A 542 21.68 23.60 -2.30
C GLN A 542 20.40 23.32 -1.48
N GLN A 543 19.55 24.32 -1.38
CA GLN A 543 18.30 24.25 -0.64
C GLN A 543 17.22 24.97 -1.43
N ILE A 544 16.07 24.34 -1.56
CA ILE A 544 14.87 24.90 -2.19
C ILE A 544 13.66 24.66 -1.30
N SER A 545 12.72 25.60 -1.30
CA SER A 545 11.45 25.45 -0.61
C SER A 545 10.35 26.22 -1.34
N GLY A 546 9.18 25.63 -1.35
CA GLY A 546 8.01 26.20 -2.02
C GLY A 546 6.77 26.13 -1.15
N VAL A 547 5.89 27.11 -1.31
CA VAL A 547 4.60 27.18 -0.64
C VAL A 547 3.52 27.49 -1.64
N GLY A 548 2.35 26.94 -1.48
CA GLY A 548 1.27 27.19 -2.40
C GLY A 548 -0.04 26.55 -2.02
N ALA A 549 -0.95 26.54 -2.96
CA ALA A 549 -2.21 25.84 -2.85
C ALA A 549 -2.61 25.22 -4.19
N GLY A 550 -3.37 24.15 -4.13
CA GLY A 550 -3.95 23.50 -5.30
C GLY A 550 -5.44 23.29 -5.18
N VAL A 551 -6.03 22.91 -6.28
CA VAL A 551 -7.40 22.42 -6.38
C VAL A 551 -7.34 21.00 -6.94
N ARG A 552 -7.97 20.07 -6.25
CA ARG A 552 -8.14 18.69 -6.68
C ARG A 552 -9.61 18.41 -6.90
N TRP A 553 -9.96 17.95 -8.08
CA TRP A 553 -11.34 17.71 -8.48
C TRP A 553 -11.54 16.28 -8.97
N TYR A 554 -12.38 15.54 -8.28
CA TYR A 554 -12.81 14.20 -8.66
C TYR A 554 -14.03 14.30 -9.57
N ILE A 555 -13.80 14.32 -10.89
CA ILE A 555 -14.85 14.61 -11.88
C ILE A 555 -15.88 13.48 -11.98
N GLY A 556 -15.41 12.23 -11.89
CA GLY A 556 -16.22 11.01 -11.92
C GLY A 556 -15.49 9.84 -11.31
N SER A 557 -15.98 8.62 -11.46
CA SER A 557 -15.38 7.41 -10.90
C SER A 557 -13.94 7.15 -11.41
N GLY A 558 -13.57 7.67 -12.55
CA GLY A 558 -12.27 7.41 -13.15
C GLY A 558 -11.46 8.66 -13.47
N ILE A 559 -11.95 9.90 -13.26
CA ILE A 559 -11.25 11.11 -13.70
C ILE A 559 -10.93 12.00 -12.51
N THR A 560 -9.63 12.30 -12.33
CA THR A 560 -9.14 13.26 -11.33
C THR A 560 -8.33 14.35 -12.03
N ALA A 561 -8.62 15.62 -11.73
CA ALA A 561 -7.85 16.78 -12.18
C ALA A 561 -7.23 17.48 -10.98
N GLU A 562 -5.96 17.82 -11.09
CA GLU A 562 -5.17 18.52 -10.07
C GLU A 562 -4.53 19.76 -10.70
N PHE A 563 -4.66 20.91 -10.05
CA PHE A 563 -4.02 22.15 -10.44
C PHE A 563 -3.39 22.79 -9.22
N TYR A 564 -2.13 23.19 -9.31
CA TYR A 564 -1.41 23.82 -8.22
C TYR A 564 -0.80 25.14 -8.66
N TYR A 565 -0.80 26.11 -7.74
CA TYR A 565 0.03 27.29 -7.82
C TYR A 565 1.01 27.29 -6.64
N ALA A 566 2.28 27.46 -6.96
CA ALA A 566 3.36 27.43 -5.99
C ALA A 566 4.27 28.65 -6.15
N LYS A 567 4.67 29.22 -5.03
CA LYS A 567 5.68 30.29 -4.96
C LYS A 567 6.99 29.71 -4.44
N ALA A 568 8.05 29.84 -5.23
CA ALA A 568 9.41 29.60 -4.79
C ALA A 568 9.79 30.59 -3.67
N LEU A 569 10.23 30.08 -2.52
CA LEU A 569 10.68 30.93 -1.41
C LEU A 569 12.15 31.32 -1.54
N ARG A 570 12.90 30.64 -2.40
CA ARG A 570 14.25 31.01 -2.81
C ARG A 570 14.26 31.37 -4.28
N HIS A 571 14.75 32.54 -4.60
CA HIS A 571 14.85 32.97 -6.00
C HIS A 571 15.93 32.14 -6.73
N VAL A 572 15.54 31.60 -7.87
CA VAL A 572 16.42 30.96 -8.85
C VAL A 572 16.11 31.62 -10.19
N PRO A 573 17.12 31.87 -11.05
CA PRO A 573 16.86 32.39 -12.39
C PRO A 573 15.83 31.50 -13.11
N VAL A 574 14.73 32.10 -13.54
CA VAL A 574 13.61 31.41 -14.14
C VAL A 574 13.62 31.54 -15.67
N GLY A 575 13.12 30.55 -16.36
CA GLY A 575 12.83 30.60 -17.78
C GLY A 575 11.39 31.00 -18.06
N THR A 576 10.83 30.45 -19.14
CA THR A 576 9.50 30.83 -19.67
C THR A 576 8.47 29.71 -19.60
N SER A 577 8.81 28.55 -18.98
CA SER A 577 7.89 27.42 -18.85
C SER A 577 6.73 27.71 -17.87
N ILE A 578 5.70 26.90 -17.89
CA ILE A 578 4.59 26.99 -16.94
C ILE A 578 5.06 26.76 -15.51
N GLU A 579 5.98 25.84 -15.28
CA GLU A 579 6.59 25.57 -13.97
C GLU A 579 7.37 26.80 -13.45
N ASP A 580 8.04 27.57 -14.32
CA ASP A 580 8.73 28.81 -13.96
C ASP A 580 7.78 29.89 -13.44
N ARG A 581 6.50 29.79 -13.81
CA ARG A 581 5.41 30.64 -13.31
C ARG A 581 4.75 30.07 -12.06
N GLY A 582 5.24 28.91 -11.57
CA GLY A 582 4.71 28.20 -10.41
C GLY A 582 3.41 27.45 -10.66
N LEU A 583 3.05 27.21 -11.91
CA LEU A 583 1.82 26.50 -12.28
C LEU A 583 2.13 25.03 -12.58
N TYR A 584 1.31 24.15 -12.03
CA TYR A 584 1.41 22.69 -12.22
C TYR A 584 0.02 22.10 -12.43
N PHE A 585 -0.05 21.05 -13.22
CA PHE A 585 -1.29 20.31 -13.40
C PHE A 585 -1.05 18.81 -13.62
N ARG A 586 -2.06 18.04 -13.29
CA ARG A 586 -2.17 16.61 -13.60
C ARG A 586 -3.63 16.26 -13.83
N VAL A 587 -3.91 15.59 -14.92
CA VAL A 587 -5.22 14.99 -15.18
C VAL A 587 -5.00 13.50 -15.40
N THR A 588 -5.66 12.67 -14.63
CA THR A 588 -5.60 11.21 -14.71
C THR A 588 -7.00 10.69 -14.99
N SER A 589 -7.10 9.73 -15.91
CA SER A 589 -8.34 9.03 -16.23
C SER A 589 -8.12 7.53 -16.16
N VAL A 590 -8.93 6.85 -15.37
CA VAL A 590 -9.09 5.38 -15.41
C VAL A 590 -10.11 5.10 -16.50
N LEU A 591 -9.71 4.37 -17.53
CA LEU A 591 -10.56 4.11 -18.70
C LEU A 591 -11.34 2.81 -18.52
N PHE A 592 -10.72 1.80 -17.90
CA PHE A 592 -11.35 0.52 -17.48
C PHE A 592 -10.40 -0.28 -16.59
#